data_d2505e3c46f8c31c0218de159d7aa47a
#
_entry.id   d2505e3c46f8c31c0218de159d7aa47a
#
_cell.length_a   1.000
_cell.length_b   1.000
_cell.length_c   1.000
_cell.angle_alpha   90.00
_cell.angle_beta   90.00
_cell.angle_gamma   90.00
#
_symmetry.space_group_name_H-M   'P 1'
#
loop_
_entity.id
_entity.type
_entity.pdbx_description
1 polymer ?
#
loop_
_entity_poly.entity_id
_entity_poly.type
_entity_poly.pdbx_seq_one_letter_code
_entity_poly.pdbx_strand_id
1 'polypeptide(L)'
;MRAQAWAGLAVVVLLAACTREPSTPATPNPAAGRTPIVTISADQAVSPVPAWQPPAIAVDEANAKALKSRADAALAAGQLYADADAAIPLYYALLQYAPNDVKVAAGFERALAMLIVQGDQALDGIDDDPLQLRGAHEAAAVARAVAPENKKVGAYLQRVDRADQAQEANRLGEGELNAGRIGEDGKGGALGYFREALELRPGDVRASQGIAAAESALIRRAEVAADRDDYAGAERWLALAAQVRPKMSTAADAQGRIATQRAARVGRLRDLGLAALPRPRGIEEARVLLANLLRIAPSGDPAAVELRERIELATHYGLFRPGQAFTEAMQSGGRGPTMVVIPHGAFRMGAEAEEVGSSDAERPTRNIRFDRGLAVSRTEITVGEFRRFMNATKHRARASRRGYSTAYDERSGNLVRRGNVDWQSDYAGAKAGDDLPVVHVSAKDAMAYAAWLSKQTGHHYRLPSEAEFEYMLRAGSAQTYPWGEGAPLTRVGNLTGALDASPTGRRWNNAFAGYGDNAWGPAPVGRYRANAFGLHDIAGNVSEWVGDCWHDSYRRAPRNGEAWVNPGCRTRVLRGGSWASSPAQTRSAWRQGSDADTTSARIGFRVVRDI
;
A
#
# COMPACT_ATOMS: atom_id res chain seq x y z
N MET A 1 1.31 69.29 -38.41
CA MET A 1 0.86 70.43 -37.57
C MET A 1 -0.02 69.92 -36.43
N ARG A 2 0.41 70.33 -35.24
CA ARG A 2 -0.32 70.26 -33.95
C ARG A 2 -0.60 68.89 -33.34
N ALA A 3 0.32 68.59 -32.36
CA ALA A 3 0.10 67.78 -31.21
C ALA A 3 -1.00 68.33 -30.31
N GLN A 4 -1.77 67.45 -29.68
CA GLN A 4 -2.41 67.74 -28.39
C GLN A 4 -2.24 66.52 -27.48
N ALA A 5 -1.50 66.76 -26.41
CA ALA A 5 -1.32 65.88 -25.24
C ALA A 5 -2.58 65.96 -24.37
N TRP A 6 -3.03 64.82 -23.85
CA TRP A 6 -3.91 64.78 -22.68
C TRP A 6 -3.28 63.89 -21.63
N ALA A 7 -3.01 64.53 -20.50
CA ALA A 7 -2.56 63.90 -19.25
C ALA A 7 -3.73 63.12 -18.64
N GLY A 8 -3.53 61.88 -18.32
CA GLY A 8 -4.45 61.01 -17.61
C GLY A 8 -3.85 60.55 -16.29
N LEU A 9 -4.52 60.92 -15.24
CA LEU A 9 -4.31 60.73 -13.83
C LEU A 9 -4.04 59.25 -13.50
N ALA A 10 -2.89 58.93 -12.91
CA ALA A 10 -2.58 57.63 -12.32
C ALA A 10 -3.23 57.53 -10.94
N VAL A 11 -4.28 56.75 -10.79
CA VAL A 11 -4.83 56.33 -9.51
C VAL A 11 -4.04 55.13 -9.05
N VAL A 12 -3.18 55.35 -8.05
CA VAL A 12 -2.50 54.27 -7.32
C VAL A 12 -3.52 53.64 -6.35
N VAL A 13 -4.06 52.50 -6.71
CA VAL A 13 -4.79 51.64 -5.77
C VAL A 13 -3.78 50.77 -5.04
N LEU A 14 -3.50 51.15 -3.79
CA LEU A 14 -2.81 50.30 -2.83
C LEU A 14 -3.69 49.08 -2.49
N LEU A 15 -3.48 47.97 -3.18
CA LEU A 15 -3.95 46.68 -2.76
C LEU A 15 -3.02 46.17 -1.64
N ALA A 16 -3.47 46.30 -0.40
CA ALA A 16 -2.87 45.60 0.73
C ALA A 16 -3.07 44.09 0.48
N ALA A 17 -2.07 43.44 -0.11
CA ALA A 17 -1.99 42.01 -0.17
C ALA A 17 -1.66 41.51 1.25
N CYS A 18 -2.67 41.02 1.99
CA CYS A 18 -2.45 40.13 3.10
C CYS A 18 -1.78 38.86 2.56
N THR A 19 -0.47 38.83 2.59
CA THR A 19 0.28 37.58 2.47
C THR A 19 -0.03 36.74 3.70
N ARG A 20 -1.05 35.87 3.59
CA ARG A 20 -1.14 34.71 4.46
C ARG A 20 0.08 33.85 4.12
N GLU A 21 1.06 33.84 4.99
CA GLU A 21 2.05 32.77 5.01
C GLU A 21 1.30 31.44 5.01
N PRO A 22 1.69 30.48 4.15
CA PRO A 22 1.12 29.13 4.26
C PRO A 22 1.50 28.64 5.66
N SER A 23 0.49 28.44 6.52
CA SER A 23 0.67 27.72 7.77
C SER A 23 1.28 26.38 7.41
N THR A 24 2.56 26.19 7.72
CA THR A 24 3.19 24.88 7.78
C THR A 24 2.25 23.99 8.60
N PRO A 25 1.82 22.84 8.07
CA PRO A 25 1.05 21.90 8.88
C PRO A 25 1.88 21.65 10.14
N ALA A 26 1.27 21.89 11.31
CA ALA A 26 1.88 21.61 12.59
C ALA A 26 2.42 20.18 12.54
N THR A 27 3.73 20.05 12.61
CA THR A 27 4.35 18.75 12.81
C THR A 27 3.68 18.17 14.04
N PRO A 28 3.09 16.97 13.99
CA PRO A 28 2.50 16.35 15.17
C PRO A 28 3.60 16.31 16.23
N ASN A 29 3.31 16.88 17.41
CA ASN A 29 4.24 16.91 18.52
C ASN A 29 4.76 15.49 18.77
N PRO A 30 6.06 15.20 18.53
CA PRO A 30 6.59 13.85 18.65
C PRO A 30 6.59 13.33 20.10
N ALA A 31 6.20 14.17 21.05
CA ALA A 31 6.14 13.82 22.48
C ALA A 31 4.81 13.18 22.92
N ALA A 32 3.74 13.26 22.11
CA ALA A 32 2.48 12.63 22.46
C ALA A 32 2.54 11.13 22.16
N GLY A 33 2.75 10.33 23.19
CA GLY A 33 2.77 8.86 23.13
C GLY A 33 4.12 8.20 23.41
N ARG A 34 5.16 8.96 23.73
CA ARG A 34 6.44 8.37 24.18
C ARG A 34 6.33 7.90 25.63
N THR A 35 6.96 6.76 25.92
CA THR A 35 7.07 6.23 27.27
C THR A 35 7.72 7.27 28.19
N PRO A 36 7.13 7.62 29.35
CA PRO A 36 7.74 8.59 30.25
C PRO A 36 9.11 8.11 30.70
N ILE A 37 10.04 9.07 30.81
CA ILE A 37 11.39 8.80 31.31
C ILE A 37 11.27 8.68 32.82
N VAL A 38 11.62 7.51 33.38
CA VAL A 38 11.84 7.36 34.81
C VAL A 38 13.21 7.96 35.09
N THR A 39 13.25 9.02 35.88
CA THR A 39 14.50 9.65 36.32
C THR A 39 14.82 9.15 37.74
N ILE A 40 16.04 8.63 37.91
CA ILE A 40 16.55 8.20 39.20
C ILE A 40 17.33 9.37 39.79
N SER A 41 17.04 9.79 41.01
CA SER A 41 17.72 10.88 41.70
C SER A 41 19.15 10.48 42.06
N ALA A 42 20.09 11.40 41.94
CA ALA A 42 21.48 11.17 42.33
C ALA A 42 21.58 11.02 43.88
N ASP A 43 22.44 10.11 44.31
CA ASP A 43 22.72 9.88 45.73
C ASP A 43 23.37 11.05 46.43
N GLN A 44 22.90 11.36 47.62
CA GLN A 44 23.70 12.12 48.56
C GLN A 44 24.62 11.14 49.30
N ALA A 45 25.94 11.27 49.13
CA ALA A 45 26.92 10.44 49.82
C ALA A 45 26.71 10.53 51.34
N VAL A 46 26.41 9.43 51.97
CA VAL A 46 26.33 9.37 53.44
C VAL A 46 27.73 9.44 53.98
N SER A 47 28.03 10.48 54.80
CA SER A 47 29.34 10.59 55.44
C SER A 47 29.60 9.41 56.36
N PRO A 48 30.80 8.84 56.38
CA PRO A 48 31.14 7.68 57.20
C PRO A 48 30.89 7.98 58.69
N VAL A 49 30.20 7.04 59.37
CA VAL A 49 29.95 7.12 60.81
C VAL A 49 31.27 6.80 61.55
N PRO A 50 31.75 7.66 62.43
CA PRO A 50 32.97 7.37 63.18
C PRO A 50 32.78 6.19 64.14
N ALA A 51 33.88 5.47 64.41
CA ALA A 51 33.80 4.38 65.38
C ALA A 51 33.39 4.90 66.75
N TRP A 52 32.27 4.31 67.28
CA TRP A 52 31.79 4.67 68.59
C TRP A 52 32.70 4.06 69.68
N GLN A 53 33.03 4.88 70.69
CA GLN A 53 33.82 4.43 71.85
C GLN A 53 32.97 4.62 73.10
N PRO A 54 32.90 3.61 74.00
CA PRO A 54 32.17 3.71 75.24
C PRO A 54 32.78 4.83 76.12
N PRO A 55 31.94 5.75 76.59
CA PRO A 55 32.41 6.78 77.53
C PRO A 55 33.02 6.19 78.80
N ALA A 56 34.12 6.79 79.29
CA ALA A 56 34.73 6.37 80.52
C ALA A 56 33.84 6.73 81.76
N ILE A 57 33.25 5.72 82.38
CA ILE A 57 32.37 5.86 83.54
C ILE A 57 33.03 5.14 84.71
N ALA A 58 33.39 5.91 85.74
CA ALA A 58 33.94 5.30 86.98
C ALA A 58 32.81 4.64 87.82
N VAL A 59 32.97 3.34 88.08
CA VAL A 59 32.00 2.57 88.87
C VAL A 59 32.75 2.06 90.08
N ASP A 60 32.15 2.29 91.25
CA ASP A 60 32.58 1.84 92.55
C ASP A 60 31.38 1.29 93.41
N GLU A 61 31.64 0.71 94.56
CA GLU A 61 30.62 0.12 95.42
C GLU A 61 29.56 1.19 95.92
N ALA A 62 29.96 2.44 96.06
CA ALA A 62 29.12 3.52 96.56
C ALA A 62 28.13 4.01 95.48
N ASN A 63 28.52 4.03 94.19
CA ASN A 63 27.73 4.58 93.08
C ASN A 63 27.04 3.52 92.21
N ALA A 64 27.45 2.23 92.28
CA ALA A 64 26.92 1.18 91.38
C ALA A 64 25.38 1.07 91.43
N LYS A 65 24.74 1.14 92.55
CA LYS A 65 23.27 1.10 92.68
C LYS A 65 22.58 2.34 92.07
N ALA A 66 23.18 3.51 92.23
CA ALA A 66 22.64 4.74 91.59
C ALA A 66 22.81 4.75 90.10
N LEU A 67 24.00 4.31 89.57
CA LEU A 67 24.26 4.12 88.16
C LEU A 67 23.30 3.12 87.52
N LYS A 68 23.01 2.00 88.19
CA LYS A 68 22.02 1.05 87.73
C LYS A 68 20.62 1.64 87.62
N SER A 69 20.18 2.41 88.66
CA SER A 69 18.89 3.08 88.57
C SER A 69 18.78 4.11 87.45
N ARG A 70 19.93 4.80 87.15
CA ARG A 70 20.01 5.70 85.98
C ARG A 70 19.94 4.92 84.70
N ALA A 71 20.66 3.79 84.57
CA ALA A 71 20.61 2.95 83.39
C ALA A 71 19.21 2.40 83.12
N ASP A 72 18.50 1.94 84.25
CA ASP A 72 17.12 1.46 84.10
C ASP A 72 16.15 2.61 83.69
N ALA A 73 16.36 3.84 84.17
CA ALA A 73 15.56 5.02 83.79
C ALA A 73 15.86 5.44 82.33
N ALA A 74 17.12 5.48 81.93
CA ALA A 74 17.54 5.77 80.53
C ALA A 74 16.97 4.75 79.56
N LEU A 75 17.02 3.45 79.91
CA LEU A 75 16.41 2.39 79.12
C LEU A 75 14.91 2.58 78.93
N ALA A 76 14.19 2.91 80.03
CA ALA A 76 12.77 3.17 79.98
C ALA A 76 12.40 4.40 79.14
N ALA A 77 13.30 5.39 79.09
CA ALA A 77 13.17 6.60 78.27
C ALA A 77 13.62 6.41 76.84
N GLY A 78 14.15 5.22 76.46
CA GLY A 78 14.68 4.97 75.08
C GLY A 78 15.99 5.68 74.82
N GLN A 79 16.68 6.22 75.80
CA GLN A 79 17.97 6.89 75.69
C GLN A 79 19.08 5.80 75.66
N LEU A 80 19.49 5.33 74.43
CA LEU A 80 20.30 4.12 74.34
C LEU A 80 21.80 4.37 74.37
N TYR A 81 22.34 5.40 73.59
CA TYR A 81 23.79 5.53 73.41
C TYR A 81 24.31 6.94 73.19
N ALA A 82 23.47 7.99 73.23
CA ALA A 82 23.83 9.34 72.80
C ALA A 82 24.93 10.01 73.69
N ASP A 83 24.93 9.69 74.96
CA ASP A 83 25.88 10.27 75.96
C ASP A 83 26.24 9.29 77.08
N ALA A 84 27.05 9.72 78.06
CA ALA A 84 27.50 8.90 79.18
C ALA A 84 26.39 8.47 80.11
N ASP A 85 25.22 9.15 80.12
CA ASP A 85 24.04 8.86 80.94
C ASP A 85 23.06 7.93 80.21
N ALA A 86 23.31 7.55 78.96
CA ALA A 86 22.51 6.63 78.22
C ALA A 86 22.61 5.16 78.76
N ALA A 87 21.62 4.34 78.40
CA ALA A 87 21.49 3.00 78.98
C ALA A 87 22.68 2.08 78.68
N ILE A 88 23.14 2.02 77.44
CA ILE A 88 24.23 1.13 76.98
C ILE A 88 25.54 1.47 77.67
N PRO A 89 26.05 2.71 77.64
CA PRO A 89 27.26 3.09 78.36
C PRO A 89 27.22 2.73 79.83
N LEU A 90 26.10 3.08 80.53
CA LEU A 90 25.94 2.79 81.94
C LEU A 90 25.92 1.30 82.25
N TYR A 91 25.14 0.49 81.56
CA TYR A 91 25.16 -0.97 81.73
C TYR A 91 26.48 -1.60 81.36
N TYR A 92 27.17 -1.13 80.28
CA TYR A 92 28.48 -1.64 79.88
C TYR A 92 29.52 -1.40 80.97
N ALA A 93 29.59 -0.18 81.54
CA ALA A 93 30.48 0.13 82.64
C ALA A 93 30.18 -0.72 83.93
N LEU A 94 28.89 -0.88 84.28
CA LEU A 94 28.46 -1.75 85.39
C LEU A 94 28.84 -3.23 85.15
N LEU A 95 28.75 -3.75 83.95
CA LEU A 95 29.23 -5.11 83.58
C LEU A 95 30.73 -5.31 83.72
N GLN A 96 31.52 -4.27 83.35
CA GLN A 96 32.96 -4.27 83.55
C GLN A 96 33.33 -4.34 85.03
N TYR A 97 32.54 -3.69 85.91
CA TYR A 97 32.74 -3.70 87.32
C TYR A 97 32.25 -4.98 87.96
N ALA A 98 31.05 -5.48 87.61
CA ALA A 98 30.41 -6.70 88.19
C ALA A 98 29.91 -7.61 87.08
N PRO A 99 30.82 -8.43 86.48
CA PRO A 99 30.48 -9.25 85.32
C PRO A 99 29.40 -10.32 85.52
N ASN A 100 29.20 -10.73 86.82
CA ASN A 100 28.27 -11.80 87.21
C ASN A 100 26.91 -11.27 87.73
N ASP A 101 26.65 -9.96 87.70
CA ASP A 101 25.35 -9.43 88.12
C ASP A 101 24.26 -9.72 87.08
N VAL A 102 23.42 -10.71 87.34
CA VAL A 102 22.33 -11.18 86.49
C VAL A 102 21.33 -10.08 86.12
N LYS A 103 21.11 -9.13 87.00
CA LYS A 103 20.14 -8.02 86.79
C LYS A 103 20.75 -6.97 85.83
N VAL A 104 22.03 -6.67 85.99
CA VAL A 104 22.76 -5.76 85.09
C VAL A 104 22.88 -6.39 83.72
N ALA A 105 23.25 -7.68 83.65
CA ALA A 105 23.32 -8.40 82.41
C ALA A 105 21.97 -8.43 81.64
N ALA A 106 20.89 -8.70 82.35
CA ALA A 106 19.54 -8.68 81.77
C ALA A 106 19.12 -7.28 81.27
N GLY A 107 19.54 -6.21 81.99
CA GLY A 107 19.32 -4.83 81.57
C GLY A 107 20.10 -4.48 80.27
N PHE A 108 21.37 -4.86 80.23
CA PHE A 108 22.22 -4.69 79.06
C PHE A 108 21.66 -5.38 77.83
N GLU A 109 21.28 -6.65 77.97
CA GLU A 109 20.68 -7.41 76.86
C GLU A 109 19.38 -6.76 76.36
N ARG A 110 18.52 -6.17 77.24
CA ARG A 110 17.34 -5.42 76.82
C ARG A 110 17.70 -4.13 76.07
N ALA A 111 18.70 -3.39 76.58
CA ALA A 111 19.17 -2.16 75.94
C ALA A 111 19.76 -2.49 74.53
N LEU A 112 20.56 -3.55 74.44
CA LEU A 112 21.11 -4.00 73.17
C LEU A 112 20.03 -4.48 72.18
N ALA A 113 18.98 -5.17 72.65
CA ALA A 113 17.87 -5.57 71.84
C ALA A 113 17.09 -4.36 71.30
N MET A 114 16.85 -3.32 72.14
CA MET A 114 16.21 -2.07 71.71
C MET A 114 17.07 -1.33 70.66
N LEU A 115 18.39 -1.30 70.85
CA LEU A 115 19.30 -0.70 69.86
C LEU A 115 19.22 -1.39 68.50
N ILE A 116 19.19 -2.72 68.50
CA ILE A 116 19.05 -3.50 67.24
C ILE A 116 17.69 -3.20 66.59
N VAL A 117 16.59 -3.13 67.37
CA VAL A 117 15.27 -2.78 66.83
C VAL A 117 15.28 -1.37 66.23
N GLN A 118 15.90 -0.39 66.91
CA GLN A 118 16.04 0.96 66.37
C GLN A 118 16.86 0.96 65.06
N GLY A 119 17.94 0.19 65.01
CA GLY A 119 18.75 0.04 63.79
C GLY A 119 17.98 -0.66 62.64
N ASP A 120 17.18 -1.69 62.97
CA ASP A 120 16.33 -2.36 61.99
C ASP A 120 15.23 -1.42 61.43
N GLN A 121 14.61 -0.61 62.30
CA GLN A 121 13.67 0.43 61.85
C GLN A 121 14.30 1.45 60.94
N ALA A 122 15.57 1.83 61.21
CA ALA A 122 16.33 2.69 60.30
C ALA A 122 16.62 2.02 58.96
N LEU A 123 16.93 0.72 58.94
CA LEU A 123 17.09 -0.06 57.67
C LEU A 123 15.79 -0.15 56.87
N ASP A 124 14.67 -0.33 57.55
CA ASP A 124 13.34 -0.38 56.92
C ASP A 124 12.92 0.98 56.34
N GLY A 125 13.39 2.08 56.93
CA GLY A 125 13.09 3.44 56.51
C GLY A 125 13.96 4.00 55.38
N ILE A 126 14.95 3.24 54.89
CA ILE A 126 15.88 3.71 53.82
C ILE A 126 15.16 4.11 52.53
N ASP A 127 14.09 3.43 52.19
CA ASP A 127 13.33 3.71 50.94
C ASP A 127 12.61 5.05 51.00
N ASP A 128 12.19 5.50 52.21
CA ASP A 128 11.53 6.80 52.43
C ASP A 128 12.55 7.94 52.62
N ASP A 129 13.64 7.64 53.34
CA ASP A 129 14.71 8.59 53.60
C ASP A 129 16.09 7.88 53.58
N PRO A 130 16.92 8.07 52.55
CA PRO A 130 18.24 7.47 52.47
C PRO A 130 19.18 7.80 53.64
N LEU A 131 18.92 8.90 54.37
CA LEU A 131 19.71 9.28 55.55
C LEU A 131 19.50 8.33 56.72
N GLN A 132 18.43 7.52 56.74
CA GLN A 132 18.16 6.50 57.73
C GLN A 132 19.27 5.44 57.81
N LEU A 133 19.95 5.15 56.69
CA LEU A 133 21.10 4.25 56.68
C LEU A 133 22.21 4.70 57.61
N ARG A 134 22.38 6.01 57.81
CA ARG A 134 23.32 6.56 58.80
C ARG A 134 22.94 6.16 60.23
N GLY A 135 21.63 6.23 60.56
CA GLY A 135 21.14 5.77 61.87
C GLY A 135 21.39 4.28 62.13
N ALA A 136 21.23 3.46 61.08
CA ALA A 136 21.59 2.03 61.15
C ALA A 136 23.11 1.83 61.39
N HIS A 137 23.97 2.60 60.73
CA HIS A 137 25.42 2.57 60.99
C HIS A 137 25.79 3.04 62.39
N GLU A 138 25.16 4.06 62.90
CA GLU A 138 25.39 4.53 64.28
C GLU A 138 25.04 3.45 65.30
N ALA A 139 23.90 2.82 65.16
CA ALA A 139 23.48 1.69 66.00
C ALA A 139 24.46 0.49 65.83
N ALA A 140 24.94 0.20 64.61
CA ALA A 140 25.90 -0.86 64.33
C ALA A 140 27.28 -0.57 64.99
N ALA A 141 27.75 0.69 64.95
CA ALA A 141 29.00 1.09 65.57
C ALA A 141 28.97 0.87 67.09
N VAL A 142 27.86 1.26 67.75
CA VAL A 142 27.65 1.00 69.17
C VAL A 142 27.61 -0.46 69.49
N ALA A 143 26.77 -1.23 68.78
CA ALA A 143 26.57 -2.66 69.01
C ALA A 143 27.87 -3.45 68.86
N ARG A 144 28.68 -3.13 67.82
CA ARG A 144 30.01 -3.74 67.55
C ARG A 144 31.01 -3.44 68.65
N ALA A 145 30.99 -2.19 69.22
CA ALA A 145 31.93 -1.80 70.28
C ALA A 145 31.65 -2.51 71.61
N VAL A 146 30.37 -2.74 71.94
CA VAL A 146 30.01 -3.21 73.29
C VAL A 146 29.74 -4.72 73.36
N ALA A 147 29.38 -5.41 72.23
CA ALA A 147 29.01 -6.81 72.24
C ALA A 147 29.38 -7.50 70.90
N PRO A 148 30.64 -7.51 70.48
CA PRO A 148 31.04 -8.03 69.17
C PRO A 148 30.75 -9.55 68.95
N GLU A 149 30.79 -10.32 70.03
CA GLU A 149 30.56 -11.78 70.03
C GLU A 149 29.09 -12.17 70.16
N ASN A 150 28.19 -11.17 70.33
CA ASN A 150 26.76 -11.45 70.46
C ASN A 150 26.14 -11.85 69.14
N LYS A 151 25.54 -13.07 69.05
CA LYS A 151 24.92 -13.60 67.83
C LYS A 151 23.87 -12.68 67.20
N LYS A 152 23.09 -11.96 68.02
CA LYS A 152 22.07 -11.02 67.54
C LYS A 152 22.72 -9.79 66.92
N VAL A 153 23.80 -9.30 67.51
CA VAL A 153 24.62 -8.22 66.91
C VAL A 153 25.22 -8.67 65.59
N GLY A 154 25.83 -9.86 65.54
CA GLY A 154 26.37 -10.38 64.29
C GLY A 154 25.32 -10.46 63.15
N ALA A 155 24.11 -10.92 63.46
CA ALA A 155 23.00 -10.95 62.50
C ALA A 155 22.55 -9.55 62.06
N TYR A 156 22.53 -8.58 62.99
CA TYR A 156 22.20 -7.19 62.66
C TYR A 156 23.27 -6.55 61.74
N LEU A 157 24.57 -6.74 62.06
CA LEU A 157 25.66 -6.24 61.24
C LEU A 157 25.61 -6.80 59.81
N GLN A 158 25.27 -8.08 59.66
CA GLN A 158 25.07 -8.66 58.31
C GLN A 158 23.93 -8.00 57.53
N ARG A 159 22.86 -7.54 58.19
CA ARG A 159 21.77 -6.80 57.52
C ARG A 159 22.22 -5.42 57.08
N VAL A 160 22.99 -4.72 57.91
CA VAL A 160 23.62 -3.42 57.55
C VAL A 160 24.55 -3.61 56.35
N ASP A 161 25.46 -4.61 56.39
CA ASP A 161 26.39 -4.88 55.30
C ASP A 161 25.65 -5.19 53.99
N ARG A 162 24.51 -5.91 54.04
CA ARG A 162 23.66 -6.15 52.83
C ARG A 162 23.00 -4.89 52.33
N ALA A 163 22.57 -4.00 53.21
CA ALA A 163 21.99 -2.71 52.82
C ALA A 163 23.02 -1.82 52.10
N ASP A 164 24.27 -1.80 52.60
CA ASP A 164 25.37 -1.09 51.95
C ASP A 164 25.68 -1.66 50.56
N GLN A 165 25.76 -2.99 50.46
CA GLN A 165 26.00 -3.66 49.16
C GLN A 165 24.84 -3.39 48.20
N ALA A 166 23.60 -3.38 48.66
CA ALA A 166 22.44 -3.07 47.82
C ALA A 166 22.47 -1.59 47.32
N GLN A 167 22.88 -0.66 48.22
CA GLN A 167 23.03 0.74 47.82
C GLN A 167 24.13 0.93 46.80
N GLU A 168 25.28 0.28 46.98
CA GLU A 168 26.38 0.33 45.99
C GLU A 168 25.97 -0.30 44.65
N ALA A 169 25.25 -1.43 44.68
CA ALA A 169 24.72 -2.05 43.45
C ALA A 169 23.73 -1.10 42.74
N ASN A 170 22.84 -0.43 43.48
CA ASN A 170 21.95 0.59 42.91
C ASN A 170 22.74 1.72 42.26
N ARG A 171 23.76 2.25 42.92
CA ARG A 171 24.62 3.33 42.41
C ARG A 171 25.34 2.91 41.09
N LEU A 172 25.88 1.68 41.06
CA LEU A 172 26.52 1.12 39.89
C LEU A 172 25.51 0.93 38.76
N GLY A 173 24.32 0.40 39.08
CA GLY A 173 23.24 0.22 38.13
C GLY A 173 22.79 1.52 37.46
N GLU A 174 22.67 2.60 38.26
CA GLU A 174 22.36 3.93 37.74
C GLU A 174 23.48 4.49 36.83
N GLY A 175 24.74 4.29 37.24
CA GLY A 175 25.89 4.67 36.41
C GLY A 175 25.89 3.96 35.05
N GLU A 176 25.61 2.66 35.02
CA GLU A 176 25.51 1.87 33.80
C GLU A 176 24.31 2.30 32.94
N LEU A 177 23.15 2.56 33.56
CA LEU A 177 21.96 3.02 32.88
C LEU A 177 22.18 4.41 32.21
N ASN A 178 22.79 5.33 32.94
CA ASN A 178 23.15 6.66 32.43
C ASN A 178 24.18 6.59 31.29
N ALA A 179 25.09 5.62 31.35
CA ALA A 179 26.03 5.32 30.26
C ALA A 179 25.39 4.53 29.10
N GLY A 180 24.10 4.21 29.19
CA GLY A 180 23.36 3.46 28.19
C GLY A 180 23.67 1.95 28.13
N ARG A 181 24.39 1.40 29.10
CA ARG A 181 24.72 -0.03 29.18
C ARG A 181 23.66 -0.76 30.02
N ILE A 182 22.57 -1.20 29.37
CA ILE A 182 21.39 -1.72 30.06
C ILE A 182 21.58 -3.20 30.49
N GLY A 183 22.38 -3.98 29.76
CA GLY A 183 22.49 -5.45 29.95
C GLY A 183 21.59 -6.19 28.97
N GLU A 184 21.96 -6.21 27.69
CA GLU A 184 21.16 -6.74 26.57
C GLU A 184 21.00 -8.25 26.60
N ASP A 185 21.91 -8.96 27.26
CA ASP A 185 21.91 -10.41 27.46
C ASP A 185 21.22 -10.86 28.76
N GLY A 186 20.62 -9.90 29.50
CA GLY A 186 19.99 -10.15 30.80
C GLY A 186 20.98 -10.39 31.92
N LYS A 187 22.30 -10.32 31.65
CA LYS A 187 23.40 -10.43 32.62
C LYS A 187 24.33 -9.23 32.45
N GLY A 188 24.74 -8.65 33.57
CA GLY A 188 25.58 -7.45 33.56
C GLY A 188 24.81 -6.15 33.25
N GLY A 189 25.54 -5.06 33.11
CA GLY A 189 24.96 -3.73 32.91
C GLY A 189 24.00 -3.31 34.03
N ALA A 190 23.22 -2.30 33.78
CA ALA A 190 22.29 -1.74 34.78
C ALA A 190 21.33 -2.78 35.38
N LEU A 191 20.75 -3.66 34.54
CA LEU A 191 19.82 -4.69 34.98
C LEU A 191 20.45 -5.72 35.93
N GLY A 192 21.73 -6.07 35.71
CA GLY A 192 22.47 -6.97 36.58
C GLY A 192 22.59 -6.40 37.99
N TYR A 193 23.03 -5.16 38.09
CA TYR A 193 23.21 -4.48 39.38
C TYR A 193 21.88 -4.23 40.12
N PHE A 194 20.82 -3.81 39.45
CA PHE A 194 19.53 -3.63 40.11
C PHE A 194 18.90 -4.97 40.59
N ARG A 195 19.13 -6.07 39.89
CA ARG A 195 18.72 -7.41 40.34
C ARG A 195 19.52 -7.86 41.56
N GLU A 196 20.84 -7.62 41.57
CA GLU A 196 21.71 -7.86 42.71
C GLU A 196 21.25 -7.09 43.94
N ALA A 197 20.91 -5.80 43.76
CA ALA A 197 20.34 -5.00 44.85
C ALA A 197 19.06 -5.59 45.43
N LEU A 198 18.13 -6.11 44.59
CA LEU A 198 16.91 -6.80 45.04
C LEU A 198 17.19 -8.15 45.71
N GLU A 199 18.24 -8.87 45.31
CA GLU A 199 18.67 -10.11 45.97
C GLU A 199 19.22 -9.82 47.40
N LEU A 200 20.00 -8.74 47.53
CA LEU A 200 20.58 -8.30 48.80
C LEU A 200 19.51 -7.73 49.74
N ARG A 201 18.58 -6.95 49.17
CA ARG A 201 17.48 -6.30 49.92
C ARG A 201 16.14 -6.51 49.16
N PRO A 202 15.43 -7.61 49.46
CA PRO A 202 14.12 -7.86 48.88
C PRO A 202 13.15 -6.71 49.16
N GLY A 203 12.55 -6.16 48.08
CA GLY A 203 11.62 -5.02 48.21
C GLY A 203 12.28 -3.64 48.00
N ASP A 204 13.56 -3.56 47.71
CA ASP A 204 14.26 -2.29 47.44
C ASP A 204 13.55 -1.49 46.33
N VAL A 205 12.99 -0.35 46.75
CA VAL A 205 12.19 0.52 45.84
C VAL A 205 13.06 1.14 44.76
N ARG A 206 14.29 1.54 45.11
CA ARG A 206 15.25 2.17 44.18
C ARG A 206 15.66 1.19 43.08
N ALA A 207 15.99 -0.06 43.45
CA ALA A 207 16.28 -1.11 42.49
C ALA A 207 15.09 -1.43 41.56
N SER A 208 13.87 -1.47 42.14
CA SER A 208 12.64 -1.68 41.39
C SER A 208 12.37 -0.55 40.39
N GLN A 209 12.63 0.71 40.78
CA GLN A 209 12.56 1.88 39.88
C GLN A 209 13.65 1.82 38.80
N GLY A 210 14.87 1.39 39.16
CA GLY A 210 15.97 1.18 38.22
C GLY A 210 15.65 0.16 37.14
N ILE A 211 15.02 -0.96 37.49
CA ILE A 211 14.55 -1.97 36.54
C ILE A 211 13.49 -1.38 35.60
N ALA A 212 12.53 -0.59 36.13
CA ALA A 212 11.52 0.06 35.31
C ALA A 212 12.13 1.11 34.37
N ALA A 213 13.15 1.84 34.82
CA ALA A 213 13.88 2.80 33.99
C ALA A 213 14.68 2.11 32.87
N ALA A 214 15.29 0.96 33.16
CA ALA A 214 15.98 0.14 32.18
C ALA A 214 15.04 -0.38 31.09
N GLU A 215 13.85 -0.91 31.45
CA GLU A 215 12.81 -1.28 30.50
C GLU A 215 12.37 -0.09 29.63
N SER A 216 12.13 1.06 30.24
CA SER A 216 11.76 2.29 29.53
C SER A 216 12.84 2.75 28.54
N ALA A 217 14.12 2.55 28.88
CA ALA A 217 15.23 2.86 27.99
C ALA A 217 15.27 1.91 26.77
N LEU A 218 14.98 0.61 26.94
CA LEU A 218 14.85 -0.35 25.83
C LEU A 218 13.68 0.00 24.92
N ILE A 219 12.52 0.34 25.50
CA ILE A 219 11.35 0.75 24.72
C ILE A 219 11.67 2.01 23.90
N ARG A 220 12.38 2.98 24.47
CA ARG A 220 12.80 4.18 23.74
C ARG A 220 13.74 3.86 22.57
N ARG A 221 14.67 2.91 22.73
CA ARG A 221 15.50 2.43 21.63
C ARG A 221 14.65 1.83 20.51
N ALA A 222 13.60 1.09 20.85
CA ALA A 222 12.65 0.56 19.88
C ALA A 222 11.90 1.67 19.13
N GLU A 223 11.41 2.69 19.84
CA GLU A 223 10.72 3.84 19.25
C GLU A 223 11.66 4.62 18.30
N VAL A 224 12.92 4.86 18.70
CA VAL A 224 13.93 5.51 17.84
C VAL A 224 14.28 4.68 16.61
N ALA A 225 14.35 3.35 16.74
CA ALA A 225 14.55 2.46 15.58
C ALA A 225 13.36 2.53 14.62
N ALA A 226 12.13 2.49 15.13
CA ALA A 226 10.90 2.62 14.34
C ALA A 226 10.81 3.98 13.62
N ASP A 227 11.22 5.07 14.25
CA ASP A 227 11.26 6.41 13.65
C ASP A 227 12.22 6.46 12.41
N ARG A 228 13.21 5.58 12.39
CA ARG A 228 14.18 5.42 11.28
C ARG A 228 13.80 4.31 10.29
N ASP A 229 12.57 3.79 10.37
CA ASP A 229 12.08 2.66 9.58
C ASP A 229 12.79 1.31 9.85
N ASP A 230 13.60 1.21 10.91
CA ASP A 230 14.19 -0.06 11.36
C ASP A 230 13.24 -0.82 12.30
N TYR A 231 12.14 -1.33 11.71
CA TYR A 231 11.14 -2.09 12.47
C TYR A 231 11.68 -3.41 13.00
N ALA A 232 12.63 -4.02 12.31
CA ALA A 232 13.29 -5.24 12.80
C ALA A 232 14.16 -4.95 14.03
N GLY A 233 14.86 -3.81 14.06
CA GLY A 233 15.56 -3.31 15.23
C GLY A 233 14.61 -3.00 16.38
N ALA A 234 13.49 -2.35 16.10
CA ALA A 234 12.45 -2.04 17.08
C ALA A 234 11.89 -3.31 17.74
N GLU A 235 11.58 -4.35 16.95
CA GLU A 235 11.09 -5.64 17.44
C GLU A 235 12.11 -6.32 18.37
N ARG A 236 13.41 -6.29 18.06
CA ARG A 236 14.46 -6.82 18.92
C ARG A 236 14.53 -6.10 20.27
N TRP A 237 14.48 -4.77 20.27
CA TRP A 237 14.49 -3.98 21.51
C TRP A 237 13.25 -4.21 22.35
N LEU A 238 12.07 -4.34 21.75
CA LEU A 238 10.82 -4.66 22.45
C LEU A 238 10.84 -6.06 23.05
N ALA A 239 11.43 -7.04 22.34
CA ALA A 239 11.58 -8.40 22.87
C ALA A 239 12.46 -8.42 24.13
N LEU A 240 13.54 -7.63 24.16
CA LEU A 240 14.38 -7.46 25.35
C LEU A 240 13.61 -6.75 26.47
N ALA A 241 12.89 -5.67 26.16
CA ALA A 241 12.08 -4.94 27.14
C ALA A 241 11.03 -5.84 27.82
N ALA A 242 10.35 -6.70 27.04
CA ALA A 242 9.34 -7.62 27.55
C ALA A 242 9.90 -8.65 28.55
N GLN A 243 11.21 -8.98 28.48
CA GLN A 243 11.86 -9.88 29.41
C GLN A 243 12.23 -9.21 30.76
N VAL A 244 12.28 -7.87 30.79
CA VAL A 244 12.66 -7.13 32.02
C VAL A 244 11.57 -7.22 33.07
N ARG A 245 10.34 -6.92 32.71
CA ARG A 245 9.14 -7.01 33.58
C ARG A 245 7.99 -7.74 32.88
N PRO A 246 8.05 -9.07 32.76
CA PRO A 246 7.13 -9.85 31.90
C PRO A 246 5.66 -9.81 32.32
N LYS A 247 5.36 -9.33 33.52
CA LYS A 247 3.98 -9.17 34.03
C LYS A 247 3.37 -7.80 33.69
N MET A 248 4.16 -6.87 33.15
CA MET A 248 3.71 -5.52 32.80
C MET A 248 3.36 -5.44 31.31
N SER A 249 2.35 -4.62 30.97
CA SER A 249 1.94 -4.41 29.57
C SER A 249 2.79 -3.38 28.80
N THR A 250 3.71 -2.69 29.47
CA THR A 250 4.46 -1.54 28.93
C THR A 250 5.14 -1.80 27.60
N ALA A 251 5.81 -2.96 27.46
CA ALA A 251 6.44 -3.37 26.20
C ALA A 251 5.41 -3.70 25.10
N ALA A 252 4.31 -4.38 25.45
CA ALA A 252 3.21 -4.70 24.54
C ALA A 252 2.48 -3.43 24.06
N ASP A 253 2.26 -2.47 24.96
CA ASP A 253 1.64 -1.18 24.63
C ASP A 253 2.53 -0.39 23.66
N ALA A 254 3.84 -0.39 23.88
CA ALA A 254 4.81 0.22 22.96
C ALA A 254 4.81 -0.48 21.59
N GLN A 255 4.72 -1.80 21.56
CA GLN A 255 4.60 -2.58 20.32
C GLN A 255 3.34 -2.18 19.55
N GLY A 256 2.20 -2.02 20.23
CA GLY A 256 0.95 -1.56 19.63
C GLY A 256 1.07 -0.15 19.02
N ARG A 257 1.73 0.78 19.73
CA ARG A 257 1.98 2.14 19.20
C ARG A 257 2.86 2.09 17.93
N ILE A 258 3.97 1.35 17.96
CA ILE A 258 4.88 1.21 16.82
C ILE A 258 4.18 0.53 15.64
N ALA A 259 3.36 -0.50 15.87
CA ALA A 259 2.57 -1.15 14.83
C ALA A 259 1.58 -0.18 14.17
N THR A 260 0.90 0.64 14.97
CA THR A 260 -0.02 1.67 14.47
C THR A 260 0.71 2.74 13.65
N GLN A 261 1.87 3.20 14.10
CA GLN A 261 2.71 4.14 13.37
C GLN A 261 3.17 3.56 12.02
N ARG A 262 3.63 2.30 12.02
CA ARG A 262 4.03 1.55 10.82
C ARG A 262 2.88 1.45 9.82
N ALA A 263 1.70 1.03 10.27
CA ALA A 263 0.51 0.91 9.44
C ALA A 263 0.09 2.26 8.82
N ALA A 264 0.11 3.35 9.60
CA ALA A 264 -0.19 4.69 9.09
C ALA A 264 0.82 5.15 8.02
N ARG A 265 2.10 4.83 8.19
CA ARG A 265 3.15 5.18 7.23
C ARG A 265 3.05 4.36 5.94
N VAL A 266 2.76 3.06 6.05
CA VAL A 266 2.46 2.17 4.91
C VAL A 266 1.24 2.68 4.13
N GLY A 267 0.13 2.99 4.82
CA GLY A 267 -1.07 3.56 4.20
C GLY A 267 -0.80 4.86 3.45
N ARG A 268 -0.02 5.78 4.05
CA ARG A 268 0.36 7.04 3.41
C ARG A 268 1.16 6.82 2.12
N LEU A 269 2.12 5.90 2.11
CA LEU A 269 2.90 5.58 0.91
C LEU A 269 2.03 5.00 -0.20
N ARG A 270 1.09 4.11 0.15
CA ARG A 270 0.07 3.60 -0.79
C ARG A 270 -0.74 4.75 -1.39
N ASP A 271 -1.30 5.62 -0.55
CA ASP A 271 -2.18 6.70 -1.00
C ASP A 271 -1.45 7.70 -1.91
N LEU A 272 -0.21 8.04 -1.58
CA LEU A 272 0.66 8.85 -2.44
C LEU A 272 0.94 8.15 -3.77
N GLY A 273 1.21 6.84 -3.75
CA GLY A 273 1.41 6.04 -4.96
C GLY A 273 0.17 6.01 -5.86
N LEU A 274 -1.01 5.79 -5.28
CA LEU A 274 -2.28 5.82 -6.01
C LEU A 274 -2.57 7.20 -6.59
N ALA A 275 -2.31 8.27 -5.84
CA ALA A 275 -2.49 9.66 -6.28
C ALA A 275 -1.48 10.09 -7.36
N ALA A 276 -0.35 9.41 -7.49
CA ALA A 276 0.63 9.65 -8.52
C ALA A 276 0.17 9.15 -9.90
N LEU A 277 -0.49 7.98 -9.97
CA LEU A 277 -0.79 7.25 -11.21
C LEU A 277 -1.42 8.10 -12.34
N PRO A 278 -2.37 9.04 -12.10
CA PRO A 278 -2.95 9.83 -13.18
C PRO A 278 -2.04 10.97 -13.69
N ARG A 279 -0.91 11.23 -13.04
CA ARG A 279 0.00 12.33 -13.41
C ARG A 279 1.00 11.91 -14.50
N PRO A 280 1.55 12.85 -15.28
CA PRO A 280 2.67 12.58 -16.16
C PRO A 280 3.84 11.95 -15.37
N ARG A 281 4.40 10.85 -15.85
CA ARG A 281 5.41 10.02 -15.17
C ARG A 281 4.97 9.45 -13.81
N GLY A 282 3.68 9.45 -13.54
CA GLY A 282 3.15 9.00 -12.25
C GLY A 282 3.36 7.51 -11.98
N ILE A 283 3.50 6.68 -13.03
CA ILE A 283 3.81 5.25 -12.88
C ILE A 283 5.22 5.06 -12.28
N GLU A 284 6.22 5.81 -12.73
CA GLU A 284 7.59 5.77 -12.20
C GLU A 284 7.61 6.25 -10.75
N GLU A 285 6.92 7.33 -10.44
CA GLU A 285 6.77 7.84 -9.08
C GLU A 285 6.10 6.80 -8.16
N ALA A 286 5.01 6.18 -8.62
CA ALA A 286 4.31 5.14 -7.87
C ALA A 286 5.18 3.90 -7.63
N ARG A 287 6.04 3.51 -8.58
CA ARG A 287 7.01 2.41 -8.41
C ARG A 287 8.05 2.71 -7.33
N VAL A 288 8.55 3.94 -7.27
CA VAL A 288 9.47 4.39 -6.20
C VAL A 288 8.77 4.34 -4.83
N LEU A 289 7.52 4.81 -4.76
CA LEU A 289 6.72 4.77 -3.53
C LEU A 289 6.40 3.32 -3.11
N LEU A 290 6.12 2.43 -4.05
CA LEU A 290 5.97 0.99 -3.78
C LEU A 290 7.26 0.37 -3.24
N ALA A 291 8.41 0.69 -3.80
CA ALA A 291 9.70 0.21 -3.31
C ALA A 291 9.96 0.66 -1.86
N ASN A 292 9.66 1.93 -1.54
CA ASN A 292 9.76 2.47 -0.19
C ASN A 292 8.75 1.78 0.76
N LEU A 293 7.54 1.54 0.31
CA LEU A 293 6.50 0.84 1.06
C LEU A 293 6.94 -0.60 1.40
N LEU A 294 7.45 -1.34 0.41
CA LEU A 294 7.91 -2.73 0.59
C LEU A 294 9.08 -2.87 1.57
N ARG A 295 9.87 -1.81 1.75
CA ARG A 295 10.96 -1.80 2.73
C ARG A 295 10.46 -1.82 4.17
N ILE A 296 9.29 -1.23 4.41
CA ILE A 296 8.74 -1.04 5.76
C ILE A 296 7.50 -1.91 6.04
N ALA A 297 6.78 -2.35 5.02
CA ALA A 297 5.57 -3.15 5.18
C ALA A 297 5.88 -4.59 5.63
N PRO A 298 5.00 -5.22 6.40
CA PRO A 298 5.04 -6.66 6.61
C PRO A 298 4.92 -7.43 5.30
N SER A 299 5.44 -8.66 5.28
CA SER A 299 5.26 -9.54 4.12
C SER A 299 3.77 -9.79 3.86
N GLY A 300 3.33 -9.61 2.59
CA GLY A 300 1.93 -9.80 2.21
C GLY A 300 0.99 -8.65 2.59
N ASP A 301 1.51 -7.49 2.96
CA ASP A 301 0.70 -6.34 3.34
C ASP A 301 -0.30 -5.94 2.24
N PRO A 302 -1.61 -5.81 2.55
CA PRO A 302 -2.64 -5.48 1.57
C PRO A 302 -2.39 -4.17 0.82
N ALA A 303 -1.80 -3.14 1.45
CA ALA A 303 -1.50 -1.87 0.81
C ALA A 303 -0.42 -2.01 -0.27
N ALA A 304 0.58 -2.89 -0.04
CA ALA A 304 1.60 -3.21 -1.04
C ALA A 304 1.01 -3.96 -2.23
N VAL A 305 0.13 -4.92 -1.98
CA VAL A 305 -0.58 -5.69 -3.01
C VAL A 305 -1.43 -4.76 -3.86
N GLU A 306 -2.27 -3.92 -3.22
CA GLU A 306 -3.14 -2.97 -3.90
C GLU A 306 -2.35 -2.00 -4.78
N LEU A 307 -1.29 -1.37 -4.25
CA LEU A 307 -0.50 -0.42 -5.02
C LEU A 307 0.20 -1.10 -6.21
N ARG A 308 0.71 -2.32 -6.03
CA ARG A 308 1.32 -3.11 -7.12
C ARG A 308 0.31 -3.40 -8.23
N GLU A 309 -0.88 -3.89 -7.88
CA GLU A 309 -1.94 -4.18 -8.85
C GLU A 309 -2.40 -2.92 -9.59
N ARG A 310 -2.48 -1.79 -8.90
CA ARG A 310 -2.87 -0.52 -9.52
C ARG A 310 -1.79 0.01 -10.47
N ILE A 311 -0.51 -0.15 -10.13
CA ILE A 311 0.61 0.18 -11.02
C ILE A 311 0.57 -0.72 -12.28
N GLU A 312 0.31 -2.01 -12.10
CA GLU A 312 0.19 -2.97 -13.21
C GLU A 312 -0.97 -2.58 -14.15
N LEU A 313 -2.14 -2.33 -13.59
CA LEU A 313 -3.29 -1.86 -14.36
C LEU A 313 -2.98 -0.54 -15.09
N ALA A 314 -2.38 0.43 -14.41
CA ALA A 314 -2.04 1.73 -15.01
C ALA A 314 -1.00 1.58 -16.14
N THR A 315 -0.06 0.65 -16.01
CA THR A 315 0.95 0.35 -17.03
C THR A 315 0.31 -0.11 -18.33
N HIS A 316 -0.71 -0.96 -18.26
CA HIS A 316 -1.35 -1.56 -19.44
C HIS A 316 -2.59 -0.83 -19.92
N TYR A 317 -3.32 -0.14 -19.04
CA TYR A 317 -4.64 0.44 -19.35
C TYR A 317 -4.80 1.92 -18.99
N GLY A 318 -3.76 2.58 -18.49
CA GLY A 318 -3.88 3.95 -18.00
C GLY A 318 -4.91 4.04 -16.86
N LEU A 319 -5.95 4.85 -17.06
CA LEU A 319 -7.04 5.01 -16.08
C LEU A 319 -8.19 4.00 -16.26
N PHE A 320 -8.13 3.16 -17.28
CA PHE A 320 -9.18 2.20 -17.61
C PHE A 320 -8.93 0.82 -16.97
N ARG A 321 -9.93 -0.06 -17.15
CA ARG A 321 -9.86 -1.48 -16.76
C ARG A 321 -10.31 -2.35 -17.93
N PRO A 322 -9.75 -3.56 -18.10
CA PRO A 322 -10.25 -4.51 -19.09
C PRO A 322 -11.75 -4.76 -18.93
N GLY A 323 -12.48 -4.81 -20.05
CA GLY A 323 -13.93 -4.97 -20.08
C GLY A 323 -14.73 -3.71 -19.75
N GLN A 324 -14.10 -2.61 -19.37
CA GLN A 324 -14.79 -1.36 -19.08
C GLN A 324 -15.41 -0.79 -20.36
N ALA A 325 -16.73 -0.53 -20.33
CA ALA A 325 -17.43 0.22 -21.37
C ALA A 325 -17.52 1.70 -21.01
N PHE A 326 -17.33 2.57 -21.99
CA PHE A 326 -17.46 4.03 -21.81
C PHE A 326 -17.85 4.71 -23.11
N THR A 327 -18.30 5.96 -23.00
CA THR A 327 -18.54 6.86 -24.15
C THR A 327 -17.93 8.21 -23.85
N GLU A 328 -17.39 8.88 -24.85
CA GLU A 328 -16.79 10.21 -24.68
C GLU A 328 -17.74 11.33 -25.11
N ALA A 329 -17.66 12.46 -24.43
CA ALA A 329 -18.35 13.66 -24.84
C ALA A 329 -17.67 14.26 -26.09
N MET A 330 -18.46 14.73 -27.04
CA MET A 330 -17.95 15.39 -28.23
C MET A 330 -18.08 16.93 -28.09
N GLN A 331 -17.11 17.66 -28.63
CA GLN A 331 -17.15 19.13 -28.63
C GLN A 331 -18.40 19.70 -29.30
N SER A 332 -18.91 19.03 -30.34
CA SER A 332 -20.15 19.41 -31.04
C SER A 332 -21.43 19.05 -30.26
N GLY A 333 -21.32 18.52 -29.04
CA GLY A 333 -22.43 18.01 -28.25
C GLY A 333 -22.73 16.54 -28.52
N GLY A 334 -23.41 15.91 -27.56
CA GLY A 334 -23.70 14.48 -27.59
C GLY A 334 -22.50 13.60 -27.21
N ARG A 335 -22.62 12.30 -27.46
CA ARG A 335 -21.59 11.31 -27.10
C ARG A 335 -21.14 10.54 -28.35
N GLY A 336 -19.88 10.15 -28.36
CA GLY A 336 -19.28 9.26 -29.35
C GLY A 336 -19.81 7.83 -29.23
N PRO A 337 -19.28 6.91 -30.06
CA PRO A 337 -19.64 5.49 -30.00
C PRO A 337 -19.30 4.89 -28.60
N THR A 338 -20.03 3.84 -28.23
CA THR A 338 -19.67 3.06 -27.03
C THR A 338 -18.41 2.30 -27.27
N MET A 339 -17.38 2.57 -26.45
CA MET A 339 -16.09 1.91 -26.49
C MET A 339 -16.01 0.83 -25.40
N VAL A 340 -15.30 -0.25 -25.66
CA VAL A 340 -14.97 -1.31 -24.70
C VAL A 340 -13.45 -1.46 -24.66
N VAL A 341 -12.88 -1.50 -23.46
CA VAL A 341 -11.44 -1.73 -23.24
C VAL A 341 -11.16 -3.23 -23.33
N ILE A 342 -10.44 -3.65 -24.36
CA ILE A 342 -10.00 -5.03 -24.52
C ILE A 342 -8.66 -5.28 -23.80
N PRO A 343 -8.41 -6.51 -23.31
CA PRO A 343 -7.18 -6.82 -22.58
C PRO A 343 -5.94 -6.68 -23.47
N HIS A 344 -4.79 -6.35 -22.87
CA HIS A 344 -3.48 -6.58 -23.45
C HIS A 344 -3.20 -8.08 -23.51
N GLY A 345 -2.27 -8.50 -24.36
CA GLY A 345 -1.95 -9.92 -24.46
C GLY A 345 -1.23 -10.29 -25.75
N ALA A 346 -1.10 -11.58 -26.01
CA ALA A 346 -0.46 -12.11 -27.19
C ALA A 346 -1.34 -13.16 -27.87
N PHE A 347 -1.21 -13.28 -29.17
CA PHE A 347 -1.90 -14.30 -29.96
C PHE A 347 -1.08 -14.70 -31.18
N ARG A 348 -1.46 -15.81 -31.80
CA ARG A 348 -0.89 -16.26 -33.07
C ARG A 348 -1.79 -15.80 -34.20
N MET A 349 -1.27 -14.90 -35.05
CA MET A 349 -1.94 -14.31 -36.20
C MET A 349 -1.73 -15.18 -37.45
N GLY A 350 -2.76 -15.26 -38.28
CA GLY A 350 -2.71 -15.99 -39.55
C GLY A 350 -3.24 -17.43 -39.46
N ALA A 351 -3.10 -18.18 -40.53
CA ALA A 351 -3.54 -19.58 -40.66
C ALA A 351 -2.37 -20.50 -41.01
N GLU A 352 -2.42 -21.74 -40.51
CA GLU A 352 -1.51 -22.80 -40.93
C GLU A 352 -1.91 -23.32 -42.33
N ALA A 353 -0.99 -24.04 -42.98
CA ALA A 353 -1.23 -24.54 -44.33
C ALA A 353 -2.37 -25.57 -44.39
N GLU A 354 -2.57 -26.29 -43.30
CA GLU A 354 -3.56 -27.35 -43.14
C GLU A 354 -4.98 -26.80 -42.81
N GLU A 355 -5.11 -25.54 -42.47
CA GLU A 355 -6.41 -24.93 -42.18
C GLU A 355 -7.24 -24.85 -43.48
N VAL A 356 -8.37 -25.55 -43.47
CA VAL A 356 -9.24 -25.68 -44.66
C VAL A 356 -9.75 -24.30 -45.11
N GLY A 357 -9.56 -23.98 -46.36
CA GLY A 357 -9.94 -22.70 -46.95
C GLY A 357 -8.97 -21.56 -46.67
N SER A 358 -7.79 -21.84 -46.09
CA SER A 358 -6.71 -20.86 -45.90
C SER A 358 -6.02 -20.55 -47.26
N SER A 359 -5.39 -19.39 -47.32
CA SER A 359 -4.62 -18.92 -48.48
C SER A 359 -3.19 -18.53 -48.09
N ASP A 360 -2.29 -18.44 -49.09
CA ASP A 360 -0.91 -17.99 -48.87
C ASP A 360 -0.84 -16.56 -48.33
N ALA A 361 -1.87 -15.75 -48.57
CA ALA A 361 -1.95 -14.39 -48.04
C ALA A 361 -2.05 -14.34 -46.51
N GLU A 362 -2.51 -15.43 -45.87
CA GLU A 362 -2.65 -15.54 -44.42
C GLU A 362 -1.38 -16.06 -43.73
N ARG A 363 -0.25 -16.19 -44.47
CA ARG A 363 1.01 -16.83 -44.06
C ARG A 363 2.22 -15.91 -44.19
N PRO A 364 3.31 -16.19 -43.48
CA PRO A 364 3.46 -17.17 -42.39
C PRO A 364 2.68 -16.76 -41.15
N THR A 365 2.27 -17.74 -40.34
CA THR A 365 1.74 -17.45 -39.00
C THR A 365 2.80 -16.77 -38.13
N ARG A 366 2.37 -15.92 -37.20
CA ARG A 366 3.26 -15.09 -36.42
C ARG A 366 2.70 -14.75 -35.07
N ASN A 367 3.57 -14.67 -34.06
CA ASN A 367 3.17 -14.23 -32.71
C ASN A 367 3.16 -12.70 -32.66
N ILE A 368 2.04 -12.14 -32.23
CA ILE A 368 1.87 -10.70 -31.99
C ILE A 368 1.61 -10.53 -30.50
N ARG A 369 2.22 -9.50 -29.91
CA ARG A 369 2.03 -9.11 -28.53
C ARG A 369 1.63 -7.64 -28.46
N PHE A 370 0.58 -7.37 -27.71
CA PHE A 370 0.14 -6.03 -27.36
C PHE A 370 0.45 -5.80 -25.87
N ASP A 371 1.35 -4.86 -25.60
CA ASP A 371 1.75 -4.53 -24.22
C ASP A 371 0.76 -3.61 -23.52
N ARG A 372 -0.16 -3.00 -24.28
CA ARG A 372 -1.24 -2.16 -23.76
C ARG A 372 -2.58 -2.67 -24.26
N GLY A 373 -3.61 -2.44 -23.46
CA GLY A 373 -4.98 -2.63 -23.89
C GLY A 373 -5.38 -1.58 -24.93
N LEU A 374 -6.51 -1.77 -25.55
CA LEU A 374 -7.05 -0.92 -26.60
C LEU A 374 -8.53 -0.67 -26.34
N ALA A 375 -9.00 0.55 -26.51
CA ALA A 375 -10.44 0.81 -26.51
C ALA A 375 -10.98 0.65 -27.93
N VAL A 376 -12.03 -0.13 -28.09
CA VAL A 376 -12.63 -0.51 -29.38
C VAL A 376 -14.09 -0.14 -29.38
N SER A 377 -14.64 0.38 -30.49
CA SER A 377 -16.09 0.57 -30.59
C SER A 377 -16.77 -0.79 -30.45
N ARG A 378 -17.74 -0.85 -29.53
CA ARG A 378 -18.43 -2.07 -29.16
C ARG A 378 -19.08 -2.79 -30.33
N THR A 379 -19.55 -2.00 -31.28
CA THR A 379 -20.18 -2.41 -32.53
C THR A 379 -19.48 -1.76 -33.71
N GLU A 380 -19.86 -2.09 -34.93
CA GLU A 380 -19.56 -1.28 -36.13
C GLU A 380 -20.15 0.12 -35.95
N ILE A 381 -19.61 1.10 -36.65
CA ILE A 381 -20.15 2.47 -36.71
C ILE A 381 -21.50 2.43 -37.42
N THR A 382 -22.51 3.03 -36.79
CA THR A 382 -23.88 3.02 -37.30
C THR A 382 -24.12 4.14 -38.32
N VAL A 383 -25.20 3.99 -39.10
CA VAL A 383 -25.68 5.05 -40.00
C VAL A 383 -25.97 6.35 -39.24
N GLY A 384 -26.57 6.25 -38.04
CA GLY A 384 -26.84 7.39 -37.18
C GLY A 384 -25.58 8.12 -36.70
N GLU A 385 -24.54 7.34 -36.33
CA GLU A 385 -23.24 7.90 -35.93
C GLU A 385 -22.51 8.54 -37.11
N PHE A 386 -22.53 7.90 -38.27
CA PHE A 386 -21.91 8.44 -39.48
C PHE A 386 -22.67 9.70 -39.98
N ARG A 387 -24.01 9.74 -39.84
CA ARG A 387 -24.82 10.93 -40.17
C ARG A 387 -24.39 12.13 -39.32
N ARG A 388 -24.09 11.97 -38.04
CA ARG A 388 -23.56 13.06 -37.20
C ARG A 388 -22.25 13.61 -37.74
N PHE A 389 -21.33 12.75 -38.19
CA PHE A 389 -20.10 13.17 -38.84
C PHE A 389 -20.37 13.95 -40.13
N MET A 390 -21.25 13.44 -40.99
CA MET A 390 -21.59 14.11 -42.28
C MET A 390 -22.21 15.48 -42.05
N ASN A 391 -23.10 15.62 -41.07
CA ASN A 391 -23.73 16.89 -40.72
C ASN A 391 -22.74 17.89 -40.10
N ALA A 392 -21.77 17.43 -39.33
CA ALA A 392 -20.78 18.27 -38.65
C ALA A 392 -19.62 18.70 -39.56
N THR A 393 -19.51 18.11 -40.74
CA THR A 393 -18.37 18.33 -41.63
C THR A 393 -18.85 18.68 -43.05
N LYS A 394 -17.93 19.15 -43.89
CA LYS A 394 -18.19 19.29 -45.35
C LYS A 394 -17.72 18.04 -46.12
N HIS A 395 -17.56 16.91 -45.45
CA HIS A 395 -17.12 15.69 -46.10
C HIS A 395 -18.14 15.22 -47.14
N ARG A 396 -17.65 14.75 -48.25
CA ARG A 396 -18.48 14.16 -49.31
C ARG A 396 -18.06 12.72 -49.51
N ALA A 397 -18.88 11.80 -49.01
CA ALA A 397 -18.59 10.35 -49.09
C ALA A 397 -18.37 9.87 -50.53
N ARG A 398 -17.57 8.87 -50.69
CA ARG A 398 -17.13 8.36 -52.02
C ARG A 398 -18.32 7.97 -52.90
N ALA A 399 -19.26 7.20 -52.33
CA ALA A 399 -20.45 6.74 -53.07
C ALA A 399 -21.32 7.94 -53.50
N SER A 400 -21.57 8.91 -52.61
CA SER A 400 -22.32 10.14 -52.95
C SER A 400 -21.67 10.96 -54.07
N ARG A 401 -20.32 11.07 -54.09
CA ARG A 401 -19.59 11.78 -55.14
C ARG A 401 -19.64 11.06 -56.47
N ARG A 402 -19.63 9.70 -56.46
CA ARG A 402 -19.71 8.86 -57.69
C ARG A 402 -21.13 8.72 -58.19
N GLY A 403 -22.13 8.92 -57.35
CA GLY A 403 -23.55 8.72 -57.64
C GLY A 403 -23.95 7.24 -57.70
N TYR A 404 -23.09 6.30 -57.26
CA TYR A 404 -23.40 4.87 -57.22
C TYR A 404 -22.59 4.12 -56.17
N SER A 405 -23.11 2.93 -55.79
CA SER A 405 -22.39 1.92 -55.01
C SER A 405 -22.80 0.52 -55.46
N THR A 406 -22.09 -0.51 -54.95
CA THR A 406 -22.46 -1.91 -55.14
C THR A 406 -23.51 -2.31 -54.09
N ALA A 407 -24.73 -2.65 -54.56
CA ALA A 407 -25.86 -3.08 -53.72
C ALA A 407 -26.33 -4.48 -54.17
N TYR A 408 -27.08 -5.13 -53.27
CA TYR A 408 -27.70 -6.41 -53.57
C TYR A 408 -28.90 -6.21 -54.48
N ASP A 409 -28.98 -7.01 -55.53
CA ASP A 409 -30.12 -7.07 -56.43
C ASP A 409 -30.90 -8.37 -56.26
N GLU A 410 -32.10 -8.25 -55.73
CA GLU A 410 -32.93 -9.38 -55.40
C GLU A 410 -33.33 -10.20 -56.64
N ARG A 411 -33.43 -9.55 -57.81
CA ARG A 411 -33.79 -10.24 -59.05
C ARG A 411 -32.74 -11.19 -59.55
N SER A 412 -31.50 -10.72 -59.54
CA SER A 412 -30.35 -11.52 -60.01
C SER A 412 -29.73 -12.38 -58.89
N GLY A 413 -29.96 -12.00 -57.61
CA GLY A 413 -29.29 -12.62 -56.45
C GLY A 413 -27.82 -12.24 -56.32
N ASN A 414 -27.40 -11.18 -57.01
CA ASN A 414 -26.00 -10.74 -57.08
C ASN A 414 -25.79 -9.33 -56.50
N LEU A 415 -24.58 -9.03 -56.17
CA LEU A 415 -24.12 -7.68 -55.86
C LEU A 415 -23.80 -6.94 -57.15
N VAL A 416 -24.57 -5.92 -57.48
CA VAL A 416 -24.47 -5.17 -58.70
C VAL A 416 -24.23 -3.67 -58.47
N ARG A 417 -23.64 -3.00 -59.42
CA ARG A 417 -23.53 -1.53 -59.39
C ARG A 417 -24.92 -0.90 -59.54
N ARG A 418 -25.30 -0.01 -58.58
CA ARG A 418 -26.61 0.65 -58.54
C ARG A 418 -26.46 2.14 -58.36
N GLY A 419 -27.13 2.92 -59.18
CA GLY A 419 -27.17 4.39 -59.09
C GLY A 419 -27.98 4.86 -57.88
N ASN A 420 -27.68 6.06 -57.39
CA ASN A 420 -28.33 6.72 -56.23
C ASN A 420 -28.24 5.91 -54.93
N VAL A 421 -27.19 5.11 -54.75
CA VAL A 421 -26.91 4.34 -53.54
C VAL A 421 -25.65 4.90 -52.91
N ASP A 422 -25.77 5.29 -51.65
CA ASP A 422 -24.66 5.80 -50.82
C ASP A 422 -24.82 5.37 -49.35
N TRP A 423 -24.07 5.98 -48.46
CA TRP A 423 -24.05 5.68 -47.02
C TRP A 423 -25.41 5.75 -46.30
N GLN A 424 -26.41 6.42 -46.90
CA GLN A 424 -27.77 6.53 -46.36
C GLN A 424 -28.65 5.34 -46.81
N SER A 425 -28.11 4.46 -47.62
CA SER A 425 -28.82 3.33 -48.18
C SER A 425 -28.52 2.04 -47.42
N ASP A 426 -29.51 1.14 -47.39
CA ASP A 426 -29.35 -0.23 -46.92
C ASP A 426 -28.67 -1.11 -47.98
N TYR A 427 -28.58 -2.41 -47.72
CA TYR A 427 -27.93 -3.38 -48.61
C TYR A 427 -28.56 -3.47 -49.98
N ALA A 428 -29.86 -3.20 -50.11
CA ALA A 428 -30.64 -3.27 -51.36
C ALA A 428 -30.81 -1.89 -52.01
N GLY A 429 -30.31 -0.79 -51.44
CA GLY A 429 -30.39 0.57 -51.95
C GLY A 429 -31.65 1.32 -51.51
N ALA A 430 -32.42 0.84 -50.52
CA ALA A 430 -33.46 1.58 -49.84
C ALA A 430 -32.87 2.44 -48.72
N LYS A 431 -33.67 3.30 -48.09
CA LYS A 431 -33.22 4.09 -46.94
C LYS A 431 -32.85 3.22 -45.74
N ALA A 432 -31.66 3.38 -45.24
CA ALA A 432 -31.17 2.64 -44.06
C ALA A 432 -31.69 3.21 -42.74
N GLY A 433 -31.93 2.33 -41.75
CA GLY A 433 -32.18 2.70 -40.36
C GLY A 433 -30.93 3.22 -39.67
N ASP A 434 -31.12 4.06 -38.63
CA ASP A 434 -30.00 4.67 -37.91
C ASP A 434 -29.17 3.69 -37.08
N ASP A 435 -29.73 2.53 -36.72
CA ASP A 435 -29.16 1.44 -35.95
C ASP A 435 -28.46 0.36 -36.78
N LEU A 436 -28.55 0.45 -38.12
CA LEU A 436 -27.77 -0.41 -39.02
C LEU A 436 -26.31 0.02 -39.08
N PRO A 437 -25.36 -0.92 -39.31
CA PRO A 437 -23.99 -0.55 -39.63
C PRO A 437 -23.95 0.30 -40.88
N VAL A 438 -23.13 1.36 -40.88
CA VAL A 438 -22.98 2.16 -42.08
C VAL A 438 -22.24 1.35 -43.15
N VAL A 439 -22.85 1.19 -44.29
CA VAL A 439 -22.29 0.54 -45.47
C VAL A 439 -22.13 1.52 -46.63
N HIS A 440 -21.63 1.07 -47.78
CA HIS A 440 -21.37 1.94 -48.95
C HIS A 440 -20.35 3.04 -48.68
N VAL A 441 -19.46 2.82 -47.71
CA VAL A 441 -18.37 3.71 -47.30
C VAL A 441 -17.02 3.18 -47.79
N SER A 442 -16.14 4.06 -48.25
CA SER A 442 -14.77 3.74 -48.65
C SER A 442 -13.82 3.74 -47.43
N ALA A 443 -12.61 3.16 -47.59
CA ALA A 443 -11.58 3.25 -46.53
C ALA A 443 -11.24 4.70 -46.19
N LYS A 444 -11.27 5.61 -47.16
CA LYS A 444 -11.03 7.04 -46.94
C LYS A 444 -12.15 7.72 -46.13
N ASP A 445 -13.42 7.31 -46.34
CA ASP A 445 -14.56 7.80 -45.56
C ASP A 445 -14.45 7.33 -44.09
N ALA A 446 -14.08 6.07 -43.88
CA ALA A 446 -13.86 5.50 -42.56
C ALA A 446 -12.71 6.20 -41.79
N MET A 447 -11.57 6.42 -42.46
CA MET A 447 -10.45 7.19 -41.89
C MET A 447 -10.82 8.64 -41.57
N ALA A 448 -11.63 9.29 -42.44
CA ALA A 448 -12.09 10.66 -42.21
C ALA A 448 -13.02 10.74 -41.00
N TYR A 449 -13.90 9.74 -40.80
CA TYR A 449 -14.73 9.63 -39.59
C TYR A 449 -13.85 9.52 -38.33
N ALA A 450 -12.87 8.62 -38.30
CA ALA A 450 -11.98 8.45 -37.16
C ALA A 450 -11.17 9.73 -36.84
N ALA A 451 -10.67 10.41 -37.87
CA ALA A 451 -9.98 11.68 -37.71
C ALA A 451 -10.89 12.81 -37.18
N TRP A 452 -12.15 12.83 -37.62
CA TRP A 452 -13.16 13.75 -37.07
C TRP A 452 -13.46 13.44 -35.61
N LEU A 453 -13.67 12.18 -35.25
CA LEU A 453 -13.92 11.75 -33.89
C LEU A 453 -12.75 12.09 -32.96
N SER A 454 -11.51 11.97 -33.45
CA SER A 454 -10.32 12.40 -32.71
C SER A 454 -10.36 13.89 -32.36
N LYS A 455 -10.76 14.73 -33.32
CA LYS A 455 -10.90 16.19 -33.10
C LYS A 455 -12.02 16.50 -32.11
N GLN A 456 -13.13 15.75 -32.16
CA GLN A 456 -14.28 15.94 -31.31
C GLN A 456 -14.03 15.58 -29.84
N THR A 457 -13.18 14.61 -29.58
CA THR A 457 -12.94 14.06 -28.23
C THR A 457 -11.60 14.50 -27.64
N GLY A 458 -10.67 14.98 -28.47
CA GLY A 458 -9.29 15.29 -28.06
C GLY A 458 -8.43 14.03 -27.86
N HIS A 459 -8.93 12.85 -28.23
CA HIS A 459 -8.21 11.56 -28.13
C HIS A 459 -7.92 10.99 -29.52
N HIS A 460 -6.94 10.09 -29.62
CA HIS A 460 -6.52 9.52 -30.90
C HIS A 460 -7.41 8.32 -31.27
N TYR A 461 -8.30 8.52 -32.23
CA TYR A 461 -9.13 7.49 -32.86
C TYR A 461 -8.60 7.16 -34.25
N ARG A 462 -8.62 5.87 -34.61
CA ARG A 462 -8.18 5.35 -35.89
C ARG A 462 -8.93 4.07 -36.26
N LEU A 463 -8.74 3.59 -37.48
CA LEU A 463 -9.11 2.22 -37.81
C LEU A 463 -8.18 1.24 -37.05
N PRO A 464 -8.66 0.06 -36.67
CA PRO A 464 -7.81 -0.98 -36.11
C PRO A 464 -6.74 -1.40 -37.12
N SER A 465 -5.57 -1.82 -36.65
CA SER A 465 -4.66 -2.57 -37.51
C SER A 465 -5.25 -3.94 -37.82
N GLU A 466 -4.75 -4.58 -38.87
CA GLU A 466 -5.16 -5.94 -39.22
C GLU A 466 -4.87 -6.94 -38.08
N ALA A 467 -3.74 -6.78 -37.40
CA ALA A 467 -3.38 -7.59 -36.25
C ALA A 467 -4.30 -7.36 -35.06
N GLU A 468 -4.63 -6.10 -34.77
CA GLU A 468 -5.62 -5.76 -33.75
C GLU A 468 -6.98 -6.36 -34.07
N PHE A 469 -7.41 -6.29 -35.33
CA PHE A 469 -8.69 -6.85 -35.75
C PHE A 469 -8.75 -8.36 -35.51
N GLU A 470 -7.73 -9.11 -35.93
CA GLU A 470 -7.70 -10.56 -35.73
C GLU A 470 -7.62 -10.92 -34.25
N TYR A 471 -6.88 -10.17 -33.44
CA TYR A 471 -6.85 -10.33 -31.98
C TYR A 471 -8.24 -10.14 -31.35
N MET A 472 -8.93 -9.08 -31.76
CA MET A 472 -10.29 -8.78 -31.31
C MET A 472 -11.30 -9.83 -31.73
N LEU A 473 -11.19 -10.30 -32.97
CA LEU A 473 -12.08 -11.32 -33.56
C LEU A 473 -11.91 -12.66 -32.85
N ARG A 474 -10.66 -13.11 -32.66
CA ARG A 474 -10.36 -14.36 -31.94
C ARG A 474 -10.75 -14.31 -30.47
N ALA A 475 -10.58 -13.19 -29.81
CA ALA A 475 -10.90 -12.98 -28.39
C ALA A 475 -10.45 -14.15 -27.49
N GLY A 476 -9.21 -14.63 -27.72
CA GLY A 476 -8.60 -15.75 -27.00
C GLY A 476 -8.78 -17.14 -27.66
N SER A 477 -9.60 -17.25 -28.72
CA SER A 477 -9.76 -18.51 -29.48
C SER A 477 -8.58 -18.76 -30.42
N ALA A 478 -8.05 -19.98 -30.43
CA ALA A 478 -7.07 -20.45 -31.41
C ALA A 478 -7.70 -21.22 -32.59
N GLN A 479 -9.01 -21.38 -32.58
CA GLN A 479 -9.77 -22.18 -33.55
C GLN A 479 -9.97 -21.45 -34.89
N THR A 480 -10.45 -22.17 -35.91
CA THR A 480 -10.78 -21.64 -37.23
C THR A 480 -11.74 -20.45 -37.14
N TYR A 481 -12.78 -20.56 -36.32
CA TYR A 481 -13.75 -19.50 -36.09
C TYR A 481 -13.69 -19.04 -34.61
N PRO A 482 -14.16 -17.81 -34.28
CA PRO A 482 -14.19 -17.35 -32.89
C PRO A 482 -14.98 -18.26 -31.94
N TRP A 483 -16.00 -18.96 -32.46
CA TRP A 483 -16.88 -19.88 -31.72
C TRP A 483 -16.41 -21.34 -31.74
N GLY A 484 -15.33 -21.69 -32.42
CA GLY A 484 -14.83 -23.07 -32.54
C GLY A 484 -14.67 -23.54 -33.97
N GLU A 485 -15.04 -24.78 -34.25
CA GLU A 485 -14.99 -25.39 -35.57
C GLU A 485 -16.41 -25.54 -36.14
N GLY A 486 -16.54 -25.42 -37.47
CA GLY A 486 -17.76 -25.64 -38.20
C GLY A 486 -18.86 -24.57 -38.01
N ALA A 487 -20.12 -24.96 -38.20
CA ALA A 487 -21.23 -24.04 -38.03
C ALA A 487 -21.49 -23.75 -36.53
N PRO A 488 -21.79 -22.48 -36.15
CA PRO A 488 -22.04 -22.15 -34.76
C PRO A 488 -23.34 -22.79 -34.26
N LEU A 489 -23.33 -23.28 -33.01
CA LEU A 489 -24.50 -23.92 -32.38
C LEU A 489 -25.56 -22.91 -31.90
N THR A 490 -25.20 -21.66 -31.77
CA THR A 490 -26.07 -20.56 -31.33
C THR A 490 -25.93 -19.37 -32.26
N ARG A 491 -26.84 -18.41 -32.19
CA ARG A 491 -26.77 -17.17 -32.99
C ARG A 491 -25.70 -16.25 -32.49
N VAL A 492 -24.47 -16.40 -33.01
CA VAL A 492 -23.29 -15.64 -32.61
C VAL A 492 -23.05 -14.40 -33.48
N GLY A 493 -23.69 -14.30 -34.65
CA GLY A 493 -23.52 -13.20 -35.58
C GLY A 493 -24.43 -13.31 -36.78
N ASN A 494 -24.47 -12.30 -37.61
CA ASN A 494 -25.14 -12.30 -38.90
C ASN A 494 -24.21 -12.94 -39.96
N LEU A 495 -24.47 -14.21 -40.24
CA LEU A 495 -23.66 -15.07 -41.15
C LEU A 495 -24.53 -15.62 -42.25
N THR A 496 -23.90 -16.15 -43.31
CA THR A 496 -24.64 -16.91 -44.34
C THR A 496 -25.14 -18.23 -43.75
N GLY A 497 -26.38 -18.25 -43.29
CA GLY A 497 -27.02 -19.45 -42.74
C GLY A 497 -27.82 -20.23 -43.80
N ALA A 498 -27.71 -21.57 -43.80
CA ALA A 498 -28.49 -22.42 -44.72
C ALA A 498 -30.02 -22.36 -44.45
N LEU A 499 -30.41 -21.93 -43.26
CA LEU A 499 -31.79 -21.79 -42.87
C LEU A 499 -32.39 -20.41 -43.22
N ASP A 500 -31.55 -19.42 -43.55
CA ASP A 500 -32.01 -18.09 -43.91
C ASP A 500 -32.44 -18.00 -45.38
N ALA A 501 -33.38 -17.11 -45.63
CA ALA A 501 -33.87 -16.85 -46.98
C ALA A 501 -34.09 -15.36 -47.20
N SER A 502 -33.89 -14.91 -48.43
CA SER A 502 -34.21 -13.54 -48.85
C SER A 502 -35.72 -13.27 -48.80
N PRO A 503 -36.17 -12.02 -48.91
CA PRO A 503 -37.59 -11.68 -49.00
C PRO A 503 -38.34 -12.41 -50.13
N THR A 504 -37.62 -12.79 -51.22
CA THR A 504 -38.22 -13.58 -52.33
C THR A 504 -37.96 -15.09 -52.24
N GLY A 505 -37.40 -15.58 -51.11
CA GLY A 505 -37.16 -17.00 -50.88
C GLY A 505 -35.86 -17.55 -51.41
N ARG A 506 -34.89 -16.71 -51.84
CA ARG A 506 -33.55 -17.14 -52.21
C ARG A 506 -32.75 -17.62 -51.01
N ARG A 507 -31.95 -18.66 -51.21
CA ARG A 507 -31.05 -19.23 -50.20
C ARG A 507 -29.59 -19.13 -50.65
N TRP A 508 -28.68 -19.14 -49.67
CA TRP A 508 -27.25 -19.16 -49.91
C TRP A 508 -26.82 -20.55 -50.41
N ASN A 509 -26.04 -20.60 -51.50
CA ASN A 509 -25.46 -21.85 -52.02
C ASN A 509 -24.29 -22.38 -51.19
N ASN A 510 -23.53 -21.47 -50.57
CA ASN A 510 -22.39 -21.78 -49.72
C ASN A 510 -22.60 -21.12 -48.35
N ALA A 511 -23.14 -21.88 -47.44
CA ALA A 511 -23.63 -21.41 -46.15
C ALA A 511 -23.26 -22.36 -45.00
N PHE A 512 -23.31 -21.88 -43.77
CA PHE A 512 -23.18 -22.70 -42.58
C PHE A 512 -24.41 -23.63 -42.49
N ALA A 513 -24.17 -24.95 -42.58
CA ALA A 513 -25.21 -25.97 -42.50
C ALA A 513 -25.88 -25.94 -41.12
N GLY A 514 -27.23 -25.96 -41.08
CA GLY A 514 -28.00 -25.96 -39.86
C GLY A 514 -28.03 -24.62 -39.12
N TYR A 515 -27.37 -23.57 -39.60
CA TYR A 515 -27.38 -22.24 -39.03
C TYR A 515 -28.44 -21.35 -39.68
N GLY A 516 -29.01 -20.44 -38.87
CA GLY A 516 -29.86 -19.35 -39.31
C GLY A 516 -29.98 -18.28 -38.23
N ASP A 517 -29.84 -17.04 -38.63
CA ASP A 517 -29.86 -15.89 -37.74
C ASP A 517 -31.07 -14.97 -37.90
N ASN A 518 -31.95 -15.31 -38.86
CA ASN A 518 -33.14 -14.56 -39.23
C ASN A 518 -32.84 -13.17 -39.82
N ALA A 519 -31.76 -13.04 -40.57
CA ALA A 519 -31.43 -11.84 -41.30
C ALA A 519 -31.06 -12.15 -42.75
N TRP A 520 -31.41 -11.24 -43.66
CA TRP A 520 -30.93 -11.18 -45.02
C TRP A 520 -30.52 -9.74 -45.29
N GLY A 521 -29.25 -9.48 -45.37
CA GLY A 521 -28.66 -8.13 -45.32
C GLY A 521 -28.13 -7.81 -43.91
N PRO A 522 -27.43 -6.66 -43.75
CA PRO A 522 -26.93 -6.23 -42.44
C PRO A 522 -28.06 -6.15 -41.40
N ALA A 523 -27.80 -6.67 -40.21
CA ALA A 523 -28.69 -6.57 -39.05
C ALA A 523 -28.36 -5.31 -38.22
N PRO A 524 -29.30 -4.80 -37.42
CA PRO A 524 -29.01 -3.77 -36.43
C PRO A 524 -27.84 -4.18 -35.54
N VAL A 525 -26.93 -3.22 -35.28
CA VAL A 525 -25.70 -3.48 -34.53
C VAL A 525 -26.03 -3.92 -33.08
N GLY A 526 -25.24 -4.85 -32.54
CA GLY A 526 -25.43 -5.36 -31.19
C GLY A 526 -26.58 -6.37 -31.02
N ARG A 527 -27.19 -6.82 -32.11
CA ARG A 527 -28.32 -7.77 -32.08
C ARG A 527 -27.88 -9.15 -31.57
N TYR A 528 -26.67 -9.55 -31.86
CA TYR A 528 -26.15 -10.89 -31.52
C TYR A 528 -25.22 -10.83 -30.32
N ARG A 529 -24.91 -12.00 -29.75
CA ARG A 529 -24.08 -12.10 -28.54
C ARG A 529 -22.67 -11.55 -28.79
N ALA A 530 -22.16 -10.76 -27.83
CA ALA A 530 -20.79 -10.31 -27.85
C ALA A 530 -19.81 -11.46 -27.67
N ASN A 531 -18.60 -11.34 -28.26
CA ASN A 531 -17.50 -12.26 -28.01
C ASN A 531 -16.91 -12.09 -26.59
N ALA A 532 -15.86 -12.86 -26.24
CA ALA A 532 -15.25 -12.82 -24.92
C ALA A 532 -14.63 -11.46 -24.55
N PHE A 533 -14.34 -10.59 -25.52
CA PHE A 533 -13.87 -9.23 -25.28
C PHE A 533 -15.00 -8.18 -25.20
N GLY A 534 -16.26 -8.61 -25.26
CA GLY A 534 -17.43 -7.72 -25.17
C GLY A 534 -17.75 -7.00 -26.49
N LEU A 535 -17.22 -7.45 -27.63
CA LEU A 535 -17.43 -6.87 -28.95
C LEU A 535 -18.52 -7.63 -29.69
N HIS A 536 -19.49 -6.89 -30.27
CA HIS A 536 -20.56 -7.44 -31.08
C HIS A 536 -20.20 -7.40 -32.56
N ASP A 537 -20.80 -8.28 -33.31
CA ASP A 537 -20.85 -8.30 -34.78
C ASP A 537 -19.46 -8.28 -35.48
N ILE A 538 -18.39 -8.65 -34.76
CA ILE A 538 -17.03 -8.63 -35.30
C ILE A 538 -16.76 -9.82 -36.25
N ALA A 539 -17.59 -10.84 -36.19
CA ALA A 539 -17.62 -11.95 -37.15
C ALA A 539 -18.95 -11.90 -37.92
N GLY A 540 -18.90 -11.62 -39.20
CA GLY A 540 -20.10 -11.46 -40.03
C GLY A 540 -20.64 -10.04 -40.06
N ASN A 541 -21.92 -9.85 -40.22
CA ASN A 541 -22.64 -8.60 -40.43
C ASN A 541 -22.06 -7.79 -41.60
N VAL A 542 -21.01 -6.99 -41.38
CA VAL A 542 -20.29 -6.32 -42.47
C VAL A 542 -18.79 -6.58 -42.40
N SER A 543 -18.13 -6.73 -43.52
CA SER A 543 -16.66 -6.74 -43.61
C SER A 543 -16.15 -5.34 -43.26
N GLU A 544 -15.06 -5.27 -42.52
CA GLU A 544 -14.61 -4.03 -41.96
C GLU A 544 -13.27 -3.56 -42.52
N TRP A 545 -13.19 -2.28 -42.87
CA TRP A 545 -11.93 -1.63 -43.22
C TRP A 545 -10.98 -1.59 -42.02
N VAL A 546 -9.73 -2.01 -42.26
CA VAL A 546 -8.63 -1.83 -41.30
C VAL A 546 -7.58 -0.85 -41.84
N GLY A 547 -6.65 -0.46 -40.97
CA GLY A 547 -5.63 0.54 -41.32
C GLY A 547 -4.56 0.10 -42.28
N ASP A 548 -4.43 -1.21 -42.54
CA ASP A 548 -3.33 -1.80 -43.30
C ASP A 548 -3.51 -1.68 -44.79
N CYS A 549 -2.38 -1.53 -45.49
CA CYS A 549 -2.29 -1.80 -46.92
C CYS A 549 -2.29 -3.31 -47.17
N TRP A 550 -2.85 -3.72 -48.31
CA TRP A 550 -2.83 -5.11 -48.71
C TRP A 550 -1.40 -5.56 -49.13
N HIS A 551 -1.01 -6.72 -48.62
CA HIS A 551 0.20 -7.47 -49.01
C HIS A 551 -0.17 -8.93 -49.16
N ASP A 552 0.41 -9.61 -50.17
CA ASP A 552 0.09 -10.99 -50.53
C ASP A 552 0.58 -12.03 -49.52
N SER A 553 1.29 -11.63 -48.50
CA SER A 553 1.74 -12.48 -47.41
C SER A 553 2.12 -11.65 -46.18
N TYR A 554 2.26 -12.28 -44.99
CA TYR A 554 2.79 -11.65 -43.78
C TYR A 554 4.32 -11.62 -43.69
N ARG A 555 5.04 -12.03 -44.75
CA ARG A 555 6.49 -11.86 -44.81
C ARG A 555 6.83 -10.37 -44.67
N ARG A 556 7.71 -10.03 -43.72
CA ARG A 556 8.12 -8.64 -43.41
C ARG A 556 7.04 -7.76 -42.77
N ALA A 557 5.89 -8.28 -42.37
CA ALA A 557 4.90 -7.50 -41.64
C ALA A 557 5.44 -7.00 -40.26
N PRO A 558 4.99 -5.83 -39.75
CA PRO A 558 5.39 -5.29 -38.46
C PRO A 558 5.17 -6.31 -37.32
N ARG A 559 6.17 -6.51 -36.45
CA ARG A 559 6.09 -7.52 -35.39
C ARG A 559 5.31 -7.03 -34.13
N ASN A 560 5.14 -5.74 -34.03
CA ASN A 560 4.48 -5.08 -32.89
C ASN A 560 2.96 -4.94 -33.04
N GLY A 561 2.38 -5.47 -34.15
CA GLY A 561 0.94 -5.38 -34.40
C GLY A 561 0.45 -4.02 -34.94
N GLU A 562 1.35 -3.08 -35.20
CA GLU A 562 0.98 -1.82 -35.86
C GLU A 562 0.51 -2.06 -37.30
N ALA A 563 -0.30 -1.13 -37.83
CA ALA A 563 -0.80 -1.19 -39.18
C ALA A 563 0.34 -1.14 -40.19
N TRP A 564 0.37 -2.08 -41.13
CA TRP A 564 1.37 -2.13 -42.20
C TRP A 564 0.98 -1.19 -43.36
N VAL A 565 1.50 0.04 -43.31
CA VAL A 565 1.15 1.11 -44.25
C VAL A 565 2.33 1.45 -45.14
N ASN A 566 2.07 1.45 -46.47
CA ASN A 566 2.99 1.95 -47.47
C ASN A 566 2.47 3.27 -48.05
N PRO A 567 3.32 4.28 -48.29
CA PRO A 567 2.90 5.52 -48.95
C PRO A 567 2.20 5.25 -50.26
N GLY A 568 1.01 5.84 -50.44
CA GLY A 568 0.26 5.76 -51.71
C GLY A 568 -0.43 4.43 -51.99
N CYS A 569 -0.54 3.50 -51.06
CA CYS A 569 -1.24 2.24 -51.29
C CYS A 569 -2.72 2.47 -51.66
N ARG A 570 -3.15 1.81 -52.74
CA ARG A 570 -4.53 1.86 -53.23
C ARG A 570 -5.38 0.68 -52.76
N THR A 571 -4.77 -0.44 -52.42
CA THR A 571 -5.46 -1.62 -51.94
C THR A 571 -5.33 -1.71 -50.43
N ARG A 572 -6.45 -1.82 -49.74
CA ARG A 572 -6.55 -1.93 -48.28
C ARG A 572 -7.14 -3.27 -47.86
N VAL A 573 -6.91 -3.65 -46.59
CA VAL A 573 -7.38 -4.92 -46.05
C VAL A 573 -8.83 -4.78 -45.55
N LEU A 574 -9.63 -5.82 -45.83
CA LEU A 574 -10.94 -6.10 -45.25
C LEU A 574 -10.86 -7.35 -44.40
N ARG A 575 -11.58 -7.33 -43.30
CA ARG A 575 -11.61 -8.43 -42.31
C ARG A 575 -13.03 -8.74 -41.84
N GLY A 576 -13.22 -9.86 -41.13
CA GLY A 576 -14.43 -10.23 -40.38
C GLY A 576 -15.51 -11.00 -41.14
N GLY A 577 -15.48 -10.97 -42.47
CA GLY A 577 -16.60 -11.49 -43.27
C GLY A 577 -17.83 -10.58 -43.22
N SER A 578 -18.92 -10.97 -43.83
CA SER A 578 -20.17 -10.19 -43.87
C SER A 578 -21.39 -11.10 -43.95
N TRP A 579 -22.60 -10.54 -43.84
CA TRP A 579 -23.88 -11.20 -44.06
C TRP A 579 -23.99 -12.02 -45.36
N ALA A 580 -23.13 -11.76 -46.35
CA ALA A 580 -23.09 -12.44 -47.63
C ALA A 580 -21.70 -13.07 -47.93
N SER A 581 -20.98 -13.49 -46.90
CA SER A 581 -19.68 -14.16 -47.01
C SER A 581 -19.81 -15.67 -46.80
N SER A 582 -19.11 -16.46 -47.61
CA SER A 582 -19.06 -17.92 -47.40
C SER A 582 -18.42 -18.29 -46.07
N PRO A 583 -18.63 -19.50 -45.52
CA PRO A 583 -17.93 -19.96 -44.32
C PRO A 583 -16.41 -19.76 -44.37
N ALA A 584 -15.76 -20.07 -45.50
CA ALA A 584 -14.32 -19.85 -45.69
C ALA A 584 -13.91 -18.37 -45.52
N GLN A 585 -14.78 -17.44 -45.87
CA GLN A 585 -14.55 -16.00 -45.75
C GLN A 585 -14.91 -15.42 -44.35
N THR A 586 -15.37 -16.27 -43.45
CA THR A 586 -15.70 -15.87 -42.07
C THR A 586 -14.69 -16.42 -41.05
N ARG A 587 -13.68 -17.19 -41.54
CA ARG A 587 -12.59 -17.69 -40.67
C ARG A 587 -11.86 -16.52 -39.98
N SER A 588 -11.37 -16.77 -38.76
CA SER A 588 -10.64 -15.74 -38.00
C SER A 588 -9.43 -15.17 -38.73
N ALA A 589 -8.71 -16.00 -39.49
CA ALA A 589 -7.54 -15.60 -40.23
C ALA A 589 -7.86 -15.01 -41.63
N TRP A 590 -9.12 -15.15 -42.12
CA TRP A 590 -9.48 -14.67 -43.44
C TRP A 590 -9.23 -13.18 -43.63
N ARG A 591 -8.68 -12.82 -44.77
CA ARG A 591 -8.38 -11.47 -45.18
C ARG A 591 -8.59 -11.28 -46.70
N GLN A 592 -8.94 -10.05 -47.07
CA GLN A 592 -9.14 -9.71 -48.47
C GLN A 592 -8.57 -8.32 -48.78
N GLY A 593 -7.84 -8.19 -49.88
CA GLY A 593 -7.48 -6.89 -50.47
C GLY A 593 -8.64 -6.30 -51.24
N SER A 594 -8.91 -5.02 -51.06
CA SER A 594 -9.91 -4.27 -51.81
C SER A 594 -9.40 -2.87 -52.12
N ASP A 595 -9.74 -2.33 -53.32
CA ASP A 595 -9.44 -0.95 -53.64
C ASP A 595 -10.00 -0.02 -52.58
N ALA A 596 -9.19 0.90 -52.07
CA ALA A 596 -9.53 1.82 -50.96
C ALA A 596 -10.74 2.73 -51.28
N ASP A 597 -11.12 2.85 -52.53
CA ASP A 597 -12.26 3.59 -53.02
C ASP A 597 -13.51 2.70 -53.25
N THR A 598 -13.43 1.41 -52.98
CA THR A 598 -14.57 0.47 -53.09
C THR A 598 -15.66 0.87 -52.10
N THR A 599 -16.91 0.86 -52.60
CA THR A 599 -18.11 1.04 -51.80
C THR A 599 -19.10 -0.09 -52.05
N SER A 600 -19.60 -0.74 -51.00
CA SER A 600 -20.44 -1.93 -51.12
C SER A 600 -21.39 -2.10 -49.96
N ALA A 601 -22.50 -2.76 -50.19
CA ALA A 601 -23.49 -3.20 -49.18
C ALA A 601 -22.94 -4.16 -48.13
N ARG A 602 -21.72 -4.64 -48.30
CA ARG A 602 -21.06 -5.62 -47.42
C ARG A 602 -19.92 -5.03 -46.60
N ILE A 603 -19.62 -3.73 -46.77
CA ILE A 603 -18.40 -3.12 -46.23
C ILE A 603 -18.77 -1.93 -45.33
N GLY A 604 -18.40 -2.05 -44.08
CA GLY A 604 -18.47 -1.00 -43.04
C GLY A 604 -17.13 -0.84 -42.34
N PHE A 605 -17.14 -0.38 -41.09
CA PHE A 605 -15.93 -0.24 -40.28
C PHE A 605 -16.25 -0.07 -38.79
N ARG A 606 -15.28 -0.32 -37.95
CA ARG A 606 -15.25 0.09 -36.54
C ARG A 606 -14.03 0.95 -36.25
N VAL A 607 -14.00 1.60 -35.09
CA VAL A 607 -12.88 2.44 -34.68
C VAL A 607 -12.24 1.93 -33.40
N VAL A 608 -10.98 2.24 -33.25
CA VAL A 608 -10.22 2.02 -32.01
C VAL A 608 -9.67 3.35 -31.49
N ARG A 609 -9.44 3.39 -30.19
CA ARG A 609 -8.81 4.49 -29.48
C ARG A 609 -7.64 3.96 -28.68
N ASP A 610 -6.48 4.58 -28.80
CA ASP A 610 -5.31 4.31 -27.97
C ASP A 610 -5.54 4.77 -26.53
N ILE A 611 -5.14 3.98 -25.52
CA ILE A 611 -5.36 4.24 -24.10
C ILE A 611 -4.06 4.35 -23.32
#